data_124f6fdaa1de995ffd92ca36450ce9ab
#
_entry.id   124f6fdaa1de995ffd92ca36450ce9ab
#
_cell.length_a   1.000
_cell.length_b   1.000
_cell.length_c   1.000
_cell.angle_alpha   90.00
_cell.angle_beta   90.00
_cell.angle_gamma   90.00
#
_symmetry.space_group_name_H-M   'P 1'
#
loop_
_entity.id
_entity.type
_entity.pdbx_description
1 polymer ?
#
loop_
_entity_poly.entity_id
_entity_poly.type
_entity_poly.pdbx_seq_one_letter_code
_entity_poly.pdbx_strand_id
1 'polypeptide(L)'
;MVFSSMLFLWIFLPLVLAAYYISPGKIRNGILVFFSLLFYAWGEPLYVFLMLFSVAVNFTGGILIEKYQTRKKKILVATLIINLGLLGYFKYFGTLTEAITGLFSADGTGTTLFQVALPIGISFYTFQALSYVIDVYRGEVPAQHNFWHMLLYISFFPQLIAGPIVKYRDIAAQITGRKETIRKFAAGIMRFCWGLGKKVLLANSFARVVDEIFKYGPYAVSRKALWLGAILYMMQIYYDFSGYSDMAIGLGKMFGFEFQENFNYPYTAGSVQEFWHRWHISLSSWFRDYVYIPLGGNRKGAACTYRNLLIVFFLTGMWHGAGIAFILWGLYHGLFLILERVWLGKKLEKLPGIVGWGYTVTAVFFGWILFRAENISLFFTYVRNMFVAHGGTILLSAYLDSKMIFLIVVGVLFAGVLQKIYEKVRVHSDGKIPANGIVTVPRMIACLVIFWLSVAALVNNSYNPFIYFRF
;
A
#
# COMPACT_ATOMS: atom_id res chain seq x y z
N MET A 1 -7.66 11.51 10.14
CA MET A 1 -6.50 11.44 11.06
C MET A 1 -5.44 10.54 10.46
N VAL A 2 -4.13 10.77 10.68
CA VAL A 2 -3.04 9.89 10.19
C VAL A 2 -2.20 9.39 11.37
N PHE A 3 -1.60 8.19 11.23
CA PHE A 3 -0.84 7.57 12.35
C PHE A 3 0.40 8.37 12.74
N SER A 4 1.01 9.07 11.79
CA SER A 4 2.15 9.96 12.01
C SER A 4 1.75 11.39 12.37
N SER A 5 0.71 11.59 13.18
CA SER A 5 0.30 12.91 13.68
C SER A 5 0.40 12.97 15.20
N MET A 6 0.69 14.16 15.75
CA MET A 6 0.78 14.39 17.19
C MET A 6 -0.55 14.05 17.89
N LEU A 7 -1.69 14.41 17.28
CA LEU A 7 -3.02 14.07 17.80
C LEU A 7 -3.23 12.56 17.94
N PHE A 8 -2.77 11.77 16.91
CA PHE A 8 -2.86 10.33 16.97
C PHE A 8 -1.96 9.74 18.07
N LEU A 9 -0.70 10.16 18.13
CA LEU A 9 0.30 9.60 19.03
C LEU A 9 0.00 9.89 20.51
N TRP A 10 -0.45 11.13 20.83
CA TRP A 10 -0.55 11.58 22.22
C TRP A 10 -1.97 11.55 22.77
N ILE A 11 -2.98 11.53 21.92
CA ILE A 11 -4.38 11.56 22.37
C ILE A 11 -5.10 10.29 21.94
N PHE A 12 -5.24 10.05 20.62
CA PHE A 12 -6.08 8.97 20.12
C PHE A 12 -5.57 7.59 20.53
N LEU A 13 -4.30 7.29 20.26
CA LEU A 13 -3.73 5.97 20.56
C LEU A 13 -3.71 5.65 22.06
N PRO A 14 -3.27 6.53 22.97
CA PRO A 14 -3.36 6.29 24.40
C PRO A 14 -4.81 6.09 24.88
N LEU A 15 -5.77 6.89 24.41
CA LEU A 15 -7.17 6.76 24.79
C LEU A 15 -7.78 5.43 24.34
N VAL A 16 -7.57 5.01 23.08
CA VAL A 16 -8.11 3.73 22.61
C VAL A 16 -7.46 2.54 23.31
N LEU A 17 -6.15 2.59 23.59
CA LEU A 17 -5.46 1.54 24.35
C LEU A 17 -5.99 1.47 25.78
N ALA A 18 -6.11 2.59 26.47
CA ALA A 18 -6.66 2.65 27.82
C ALA A 18 -8.10 2.09 27.87
N ALA A 19 -8.98 2.60 27.00
CA ALA A 19 -10.36 2.14 26.91
C ALA A 19 -10.43 0.62 26.61
N TYR A 20 -9.61 0.14 25.70
CA TYR A 20 -9.59 -1.27 25.32
C TYR A 20 -9.15 -2.21 26.44
N TYR A 21 -8.04 -1.88 27.14
CA TYR A 21 -7.47 -2.76 28.15
C TYR A 21 -8.15 -2.67 29.51
N ILE A 22 -8.75 -1.54 29.86
CA ILE A 22 -9.57 -1.40 31.09
C ILE A 22 -10.90 -2.16 30.94
N SER A 23 -11.39 -2.33 29.72
CA SER A 23 -12.71 -2.89 29.45
C SER A 23 -12.76 -4.42 29.50
N PRO A 24 -13.87 -5.01 29.95
CA PRO A 24 -14.11 -6.44 29.89
C PRO A 24 -14.03 -6.96 28.45
N GLY A 25 -13.54 -8.20 28.27
CA GLY A 25 -13.34 -8.80 26.95
C GLY A 25 -14.58 -8.77 26.03
N LYS A 26 -15.79 -8.89 26.60
CA LYS A 26 -17.06 -8.90 25.85
C LYS A 26 -17.34 -7.60 25.08
N ILE A 27 -16.88 -6.43 25.58
CA ILE A 27 -17.14 -5.12 24.95
C ILE A 27 -15.96 -4.59 24.14
N ARG A 28 -14.79 -5.25 24.15
CA ARG A 28 -13.56 -4.80 23.46
C ARG A 28 -13.77 -4.58 21.97
N ASN A 29 -14.55 -5.46 21.32
CA ASN A 29 -14.88 -5.26 19.90
C ASN A 29 -15.72 -4.01 19.66
N GLY A 30 -16.68 -3.72 20.54
CA GLY A 30 -17.47 -2.48 20.47
C GLY A 30 -16.62 -1.22 20.63
N ILE A 31 -15.63 -1.26 21.54
CA ILE A 31 -14.66 -0.16 21.71
C ILE A 31 -13.86 0.05 20.44
N LEU A 32 -13.34 -1.03 19.84
CA LEU A 32 -12.60 -0.93 18.57
C LEU A 32 -13.49 -0.37 17.46
N VAL A 33 -14.76 -0.78 17.35
CA VAL A 33 -15.70 -0.22 16.37
C VAL A 33 -15.89 1.27 16.61
N PHE A 34 -16.18 1.68 17.85
CA PHE A 34 -16.41 3.10 18.20
C PHE A 34 -15.21 3.97 17.82
N PHE A 35 -13.99 3.59 18.26
CA PHE A 35 -12.79 4.35 17.93
C PHE A 35 -12.43 4.28 16.46
N SER A 36 -12.73 3.20 15.76
CA SER A 36 -12.51 3.10 14.31
C SER A 36 -13.43 4.04 13.52
N LEU A 37 -14.69 4.11 13.90
CA LEU A 37 -15.64 5.07 13.31
C LEU A 37 -15.23 6.51 13.62
N LEU A 38 -14.82 6.81 14.86
CA LEU A 38 -14.31 8.12 15.25
C LEU A 38 -13.06 8.50 14.45
N PHE A 39 -12.11 7.57 14.28
CA PHE A 39 -10.90 7.76 13.49
C PHE A 39 -11.21 8.13 12.03
N TYR A 40 -12.18 7.43 11.43
CA TYR A 40 -12.60 7.69 10.06
C TYR A 40 -13.38 8.99 9.93
N ALA A 41 -14.34 9.23 10.82
CA ALA A 41 -15.16 10.43 10.85
C ALA A 41 -14.34 11.72 11.05
N TRP A 42 -13.19 11.63 11.72
CA TRP A 42 -12.29 12.78 11.90
C TRP A 42 -11.80 13.39 10.59
N GLY A 43 -11.59 12.57 9.56
CA GLY A 43 -11.17 13.04 8.24
C GLY A 43 -12.32 13.12 7.23
N GLU A 44 -13.31 12.25 7.39
CA GLU A 44 -14.35 11.98 6.39
C GLU A 44 -15.74 11.83 7.03
N PRO A 45 -16.29 12.89 7.67
CA PRO A 45 -17.50 12.77 8.48
C PRO A 45 -18.72 12.27 7.70
N LEU A 46 -18.89 12.69 6.44
CA LEU A 46 -20.02 12.27 5.59
C LEU A 46 -19.81 10.86 5.02
N TYR A 47 -18.58 10.49 4.70
CA TYR A 47 -18.28 9.19 4.09
C TYR A 47 -18.30 8.01 5.07
N VAL A 48 -18.46 8.26 6.38
CA VAL A 48 -18.82 7.21 7.34
C VAL A 48 -20.12 6.52 6.94
N PHE A 49 -21.12 7.26 6.47
CA PHE A 49 -22.40 6.69 6.04
C PHE A 49 -22.22 5.80 4.78
N LEU A 50 -21.34 6.20 3.86
CA LEU A 50 -21.00 5.39 2.70
C LEU A 50 -20.32 4.07 3.11
N MET A 51 -19.40 4.12 4.07
CA MET A 51 -18.77 2.92 4.62
C MET A 51 -19.79 2.01 5.32
N LEU A 52 -20.68 2.56 6.14
CA LEU A 52 -21.77 1.81 6.79
C LEU A 52 -22.70 1.17 5.76
N PHE A 53 -23.04 1.88 4.68
CA PHE A 53 -23.81 1.34 3.57
C PHE A 53 -23.08 0.16 2.91
N SER A 54 -21.78 0.30 2.61
CA SER A 54 -20.97 -0.78 2.06
C SER A 54 -20.95 -2.00 3.00
N VAL A 55 -20.78 -1.79 4.30
CA VAL A 55 -20.85 -2.87 5.31
C VAL A 55 -22.21 -3.58 5.27
N ALA A 56 -23.32 -2.83 5.25
CA ALA A 56 -24.67 -3.39 5.22
C ALA A 56 -24.93 -4.21 3.94
N VAL A 57 -24.51 -3.70 2.78
CA VAL A 57 -24.62 -4.40 1.49
C VAL A 57 -23.87 -5.74 1.51
N ASN A 58 -22.62 -5.74 2.00
CA ASN A 58 -21.81 -6.94 2.00
C ASN A 58 -22.26 -7.94 3.10
N PHE A 59 -22.65 -7.46 4.27
CA PHE A 59 -23.24 -8.26 5.33
C PHE A 59 -24.51 -8.99 4.84
N THR A 60 -25.45 -8.23 4.26
CA THR A 60 -26.70 -8.77 3.71
C THR A 60 -26.40 -9.72 2.54
N GLY A 61 -25.50 -9.32 1.64
CA GLY A 61 -25.06 -10.15 0.52
C GLY A 61 -24.52 -11.51 0.96
N GLY A 62 -23.66 -11.54 1.98
CA GLY A 62 -23.14 -12.79 2.56
C GLY A 62 -24.24 -13.70 3.10
N ILE A 63 -25.17 -13.16 3.91
CA ILE A 63 -26.30 -13.93 4.48
C ILE A 63 -27.21 -14.46 3.34
N LEU A 64 -27.53 -13.64 2.34
CA LEU A 64 -28.37 -14.06 1.23
C LEU A 64 -27.70 -15.13 0.35
N ILE A 65 -26.36 -15.06 0.14
CA ILE A 65 -25.60 -16.09 -0.58
C ILE A 65 -25.68 -17.41 0.17
N GLU A 66 -25.51 -17.41 1.50
CA GLU A 66 -25.60 -18.62 2.33
C GLU A 66 -27.02 -19.19 2.31
N LYS A 67 -28.05 -18.34 2.46
CA LYS A 67 -29.47 -18.75 2.54
C LYS A 67 -30.02 -19.26 1.21
N TYR A 68 -29.71 -18.60 0.08
CA TYR A 68 -30.31 -18.89 -1.22
C TYR A 68 -29.32 -19.54 -2.19
N GLN A 69 -28.97 -20.81 -1.97
CA GLN A 69 -27.94 -21.54 -2.74
C GLN A 69 -28.24 -21.60 -4.26
N THR A 70 -29.52 -21.68 -4.66
CA THR A 70 -29.95 -21.69 -6.08
C THR A 70 -29.73 -20.34 -6.78
N ARG A 71 -29.75 -19.24 -6.02
CA ARG A 71 -29.60 -17.85 -6.54
C ARG A 71 -28.28 -17.21 -6.15
N LYS A 72 -27.38 -17.93 -5.47
CA LYS A 72 -26.13 -17.37 -4.90
C LYS A 72 -25.28 -16.61 -5.92
N LYS A 73 -25.23 -17.08 -7.18
CA LYS A 73 -24.48 -16.39 -8.25
C LYS A 73 -25.09 -15.04 -8.59
N LYS A 74 -26.43 -14.93 -8.67
CA LYS A 74 -27.11 -13.66 -8.96
C LYS A 74 -26.90 -12.65 -7.82
N ILE A 75 -26.97 -13.12 -6.58
CA ILE A 75 -26.73 -12.30 -5.38
C ILE A 75 -25.29 -11.81 -5.35
N LEU A 76 -24.31 -12.69 -5.59
CA LEU A 76 -22.91 -12.28 -5.70
C LEU A 76 -22.73 -11.18 -6.75
N VAL A 77 -23.24 -11.40 -7.99
CA VAL A 77 -23.10 -10.43 -9.08
C VAL A 77 -23.72 -9.09 -8.71
N ALA A 78 -24.91 -9.08 -8.10
CA ALA A 78 -25.55 -7.83 -7.65
C ALA A 78 -24.68 -7.11 -6.59
N THR A 79 -24.16 -7.85 -5.59
CA THR A 79 -23.30 -7.28 -4.57
C THR A 79 -21.99 -6.73 -5.16
N LEU A 80 -21.38 -7.43 -6.13
CA LEU A 80 -20.20 -6.96 -6.84
C LEU A 80 -20.47 -5.69 -7.62
N ILE A 81 -21.62 -5.61 -8.35
CA ILE A 81 -22.01 -4.42 -9.11
C ILE A 81 -22.18 -3.21 -8.20
N ILE A 82 -22.82 -3.36 -7.03
CA ILE A 82 -22.98 -2.25 -6.08
C ILE A 82 -21.61 -1.76 -5.59
N ASN A 83 -20.74 -2.66 -5.12
CA ASN A 83 -19.42 -2.26 -4.60
C ASN A 83 -18.52 -1.65 -5.67
N LEU A 84 -18.43 -2.28 -6.85
CA LEU A 84 -17.62 -1.78 -7.97
C LEU A 84 -18.22 -0.53 -8.59
N GLY A 85 -19.56 -0.41 -8.61
CA GLY A 85 -20.26 0.78 -9.06
C GLY A 85 -19.97 1.99 -8.16
N LEU A 86 -20.00 1.81 -6.83
CA LEU A 86 -19.61 2.85 -5.88
C LEU A 86 -18.14 3.26 -6.07
N LEU A 87 -17.23 2.30 -6.12
CA LEU A 87 -15.82 2.58 -6.36
C LEU A 87 -15.62 3.29 -7.71
N GLY A 88 -16.31 2.84 -8.75
CA GLY A 88 -16.27 3.43 -10.08
C GLY A 88 -16.78 4.87 -10.09
N TYR A 89 -17.87 5.15 -9.42
CA TYR A 89 -18.43 6.49 -9.32
C TYR A 89 -17.44 7.45 -8.66
N PHE A 90 -16.95 7.13 -7.47
CA PHE A 90 -16.04 8.03 -6.76
C PHE A 90 -14.67 8.18 -7.43
N LYS A 91 -14.17 7.14 -8.10
CA LYS A 91 -12.81 7.14 -8.64
C LYS A 91 -12.72 7.59 -10.10
N TYR A 92 -13.71 7.31 -10.92
CA TYR A 92 -13.61 7.49 -12.38
C TYR A 92 -14.63 8.47 -12.96
N PHE A 93 -15.69 8.80 -12.22
CA PHE A 93 -16.77 9.63 -12.76
C PHE A 93 -16.30 11.03 -13.17
N GLY A 94 -15.44 11.67 -12.36
CA GLY A 94 -14.83 12.97 -12.68
C GLY A 94 -14.03 12.91 -14.00
N THR A 95 -13.11 11.96 -14.12
CA THR A 95 -12.30 11.77 -15.33
C THR A 95 -13.15 11.41 -16.56
N LEU A 96 -14.20 10.62 -16.37
CA LEU A 96 -15.12 10.27 -17.46
C LEU A 96 -15.87 11.50 -17.95
N THR A 97 -16.39 12.34 -17.06
CA THR A 97 -17.11 13.57 -17.44
C THR A 97 -16.16 14.56 -18.12
N GLU A 98 -14.90 14.69 -17.65
CA GLU A 98 -13.88 15.49 -18.30
C GLU A 98 -13.57 15.00 -19.71
N ALA A 99 -13.40 13.70 -19.91
CA ALA A 99 -13.18 13.11 -21.23
C ALA A 99 -14.37 13.34 -22.17
N ILE A 100 -15.61 13.15 -21.69
CA ILE A 100 -16.82 13.37 -22.49
C ILE A 100 -16.97 14.85 -22.87
N THR A 101 -16.83 15.78 -21.92
CA THR A 101 -16.95 17.21 -22.20
C THR A 101 -15.87 17.70 -23.16
N GLY A 102 -14.63 17.16 -23.05
CA GLY A 102 -13.55 17.46 -23.98
C GLY A 102 -13.81 17.05 -25.42
N LEU A 103 -14.61 15.99 -25.65
CA LEU A 103 -15.04 15.60 -27.01
C LEU A 103 -15.99 16.60 -27.67
N PHE A 104 -16.71 17.40 -26.88
CA PHE A 104 -17.66 18.41 -27.36
C PHE A 104 -17.14 19.84 -27.27
N SER A 105 -15.95 20.06 -26.71
CA SER A 105 -15.31 21.37 -26.60
C SER A 105 -14.48 21.65 -27.84
N ALA A 106 -14.59 22.88 -28.39
CA ALA A 106 -13.90 23.28 -29.61
C ALA A 106 -12.35 23.29 -29.47
N ASP A 107 -11.86 23.46 -28.24
CA ASP A 107 -10.44 23.47 -27.86
C ASP A 107 -9.95 22.11 -27.32
N GLY A 108 -10.82 21.09 -27.27
CA GLY A 108 -10.50 19.77 -26.71
C GLY A 108 -10.28 19.77 -25.19
N THR A 109 -10.52 20.90 -24.50
CA THR A 109 -10.42 20.95 -23.04
C THR A 109 -11.72 20.49 -22.39
N GLY A 110 -11.67 19.38 -21.66
CA GLY A 110 -12.81 18.89 -20.90
C GLY A 110 -12.95 19.64 -19.56
N THR A 111 -14.20 19.82 -19.14
CA THR A 111 -14.54 20.32 -17.81
C THR A 111 -15.13 19.21 -16.96
N THR A 112 -14.68 19.07 -15.72
CA THR A 112 -15.33 18.19 -14.74
C THR A 112 -16.66 18.81 -14.35
N LEU A 113 -17.78 18.16 -14.73
CA LEU A 113 -19.13 18.61 -14.38
C LEU A 113 -19.41 18.53 -12.88
N PHE A 114 -18.78 17.56 -12.20
CA PHE A 114 -18.89 17.37 -10.75
C PHE A 114 -17.55 16.95 -10.18
N GLN A 115 -17.01 17.74 -9.26
CA GLN A 115 -15.85 17.32 -8.45
C GLN A 115 -16.33 16.43 -7.31
N VAL A 116 -16.22 15.12 -7.48
CA VAL A 116 -16.50 14.15 -6.44
C VAL A 116 -15.19 13.83 -5.72
N ALA A 117 -15.10 14.24 -4.44
CA ALA A 117 -13.93 13.90 -3.64
C ALA A 117 -13.87 12.38 -3.42
N LEU A 118 -12.70 11.78 -3.63
CA LEU A 118 -12.49 10.35 -3.41
C LEU A 118 -12.47 10.06 -1.91
N PRO A 119 -13.41 9.26 -1.35
CA PRO A 119 -13.39 8.90 0.07
C PRO A 119 -12.11 8.16 0.44
N ILE A 120 -11.43 8.61 1.47
CA ILE A 120 -10.19 8.00 1.94
C ILE A 120 -10.43 6.52 2.28
N GLY A 121 -9.60 5.63 1.73
CA GLY A 121 -9.67 4.19 2.01
C GLY A 121 -10.74 3.41 1.23
N ILE A 122 -11.57 4.05 0.38
CA ILE A 122 -12.65 3.35 -0.36
C ILE A 122 -12.11 2.18 -1.19
N SER A 123 -10.95 2.32 -1.83
CA SER A 123 -10.32 1.26 -2.60
C SER A 123 -9.93 0.06 -1.72
N PHE A 124 -9.45 0.31 -0.50
CA PHE A 124 -9.02 -0.73 0.44
C PHE A 124 -10.20 -1.48 1.04
N TYR A 125 -11.17 -0.76 1.63
CA TYR A 125 -12.30 -1.43 2.25
C TYR A 125 -13.24 -2.10 1.23
N THR A 126 -13.31 -1.59 -0.02
CA THR A 126 -14.03 -2.28 -1.09
C THR A 126 -13.38 -3.64 -1.38
N PHE A 127 -12.06 -3.73 -1.49
CA PHE A 127 -11.37 -5.01 -1.73
C PHE A 127 -11.53 -5.98 -0.55
N GLN A 128 -11.54 -5.48 0.68
CA GLN A 128 -11.86 -6.30 1.85
C GLN A 128 -13.29 -6.85 1.78
N ALA A 129 -14.26 -6.00 1.51
CA ALA A 129 -15.67 -6.37 1.39
C ALA A 129 -15.92 -7.37 0.26
N LEU A 130 -15.30 -7.15 -0.91
CA LEU A 130 -15.36 -8.07 -2.05
C LEU A 130 -14.76 -9.44 -1.70
N SER A 131 -13.63 -9.47 -0.97
CA SER A 131 -13.04 -10.74 -0.55
C SER A 131 -14.00 -11.55 0.31
N TYR A 132 -14.70 -10.90 1.24
CA TYR A 132 -15.68 -11.55 2.10
C TYR A 132 -16.81 -12.22 1.29
N VAL A 133 -17.51 -11.48 0.44
CA VAL A 133 -18.66 -12.02 -0.30
C VAL A 133 -18.25 -13.11 -1.29
N ILE A 134 -17.05 -13.00 -1.88
CA ILE A 134 -16.52 -14.01 -2.79
C ILE A 134 -16.13 -15.28 -2.00
N ASP A 135 -15.50 -15.15 -0.82
CA ASP A 135 -15.12 -16.29 0.01
C ASP A 135 -16.36 -17.02 0.56
N VAL A 136 -17.43 -16.31 0.95
CA VAL A 136 -18.73 -16.90 1.29
C VAL A 136 -19.35 -17.64 0.09
N TYR A 137 -19.34 -17.03 -1.10
CA TYR A 137 -19.86 -17.68 -2.31
C TYR A 137 -19.13 -18.97 -2.66
N ARG A 138 -17.81 -19.01 -2.44
CA ARG A 138 -16.96 -20.20 -2.66
C ARG A 138 -17.14 -21.27 -1.57
N GLY A 139 -17.73 -20.91 -0.43
CA GLY A 139 -17.82 -21.77 0.75
C GLY A 139 -16.49 -21.86 1.53
N GLU A 140 -15.55 -20.93 1.29
CA GLU A 140 -14.27 -20.87 2.02
C GLU A 140 -14.47 -20.37 3.46
N VAL A 141 -15.51 -19.56 3.70
CA VAL A 141 -15.93 -19.09 5.03
C VAL A 141 -17.45 -19.09 5.14
N PRO A 142 -18.02 -19.29 6.36
CA PRO A 142 -19.44 -19.10 6.60
C PRO A 142 -19.80 -17.61 6.51
N ALA A 143 -21.08 -17.30 6.27
CA ALA A 143 -21.56 -15.94 6.35
C ALA A 143 -21.43 -15.41 7.79
N GLN A 144 -21.08 -14.14 7.94
CA GLN A 144 -21.05 -13.48 9.24
C GLN A 144 -22.48 -13.07 9.63
N HIS A 145 -22.98 -13.60 10.75
CA HIS A 145 -24.33 -13.29 11.26
C HIS A 145 -24.36 -12.15 12.29
N ASN A 146 -23.19 -11.66 12.73
CA ASN A 146 -23.10 -10.52 13.64
C ASN A 146 -22.65 -9.28 12.88
N PHE A 147 -23.56 -8.31 12.74
CA PHE A 147 -23.28 -7.04 12.04
C PHE A 147 -22.10 -6.26 12.66
N TRP A 148 -21.94 -6.26 13.98
CA TRP A 148 -20.84 -5.56 14.66
C TRP A 148 -19.47 -6.18 14.35
N HIS A 149 -19.40 -7.51 14.15
CA HIS A 149 -18.17 -8.16 13.71
C HIS A 149 -17.82 -7.82 12.28
N MET A 150 -18.82 -7.74 11.39
CA MET A 150 -18.61 -7.30 10.01
C MET A 150 -18.19 -5.82 9.96
N LEU A 151 -18.81 -4.97 10.78
CA LEU A 151 -18.46 -3.57 10.90
C LEU A 151 -17.03 -3.41 11.42
N LEU A 152 -16.63 -4.17 12.47
CA LEU A 152 -15.25 -4.16 12.95
C LEU A 152 -14.27 -4.56 11.85
N TYR A 153 -14.57 -5.63 11.12
CA TYR A 153 -13.70 -6.12 10.05
C TYR A 153 -13.42 -5.03 8.99
N ILE A 154 -14.45 -4.33 8.54
CA ILE A 154 -14.30 -3.31 7.49
C ILE A 154 -13.73 -2.00 8.03
N SER A 155 -14.21 -1.54 9.20
CA SER A 155 -13.87 -0.23 9.73
C SER A 155 -12.58 -0.18 10.55
N PHE A 156 -11.97 -1.32 10.89
CA PHE A 156 -10.86 -1.38 11.85
C PHE A 156 -9.72 -0.44 11.46
N PHE A 157 -9.54 0.61 12.26
CA PHE A 157 -8.70 1.77 11.91
C PHE A 157 -7.25 1.44 11.53
N PRO A 158 -6.57 0.40 12.07
CA PRO A 158 -5.22 0.10 11.67
C PRO A 158 -5.07 -0.27 10.19
N GLN A 159 -6.06 -0.96 9.62
CA GLN A 159 -6.01 -1.43 8.22
C GLN A 159 -6.77 -0.55 7.24
N LEU A 160 -7.72 0.29 7.73
CA LEU A 160 -8.78 0.92 6.94
C LEU A 160 -8.28 1.80 5.80
N ILE A 161 -7.26 2.65 6.04
CA ILE A 161 -6.86 3.69 5.07
C ILE A 161 -5.89 3.13 4.02
N ALA A 162 -4.75 2.58 4.44
CA ALA A 162 -3.69 2.04 3.58
C ALA A 162 -2.89 0.94 4.29
N GLY A 163 -3.49 0.22 5.23
CA GLY A 163 -2.91 -0.97 5.82
C GLY A 163 -2.83 -2.12 4.80
N PRO A 164 -2.34 -3.30 5.21
CA PRO A 164 -2.46 -4.49 4.39
C PRO A 164 -3.93 -4.76 4.05
N ILE A 165 -4.23 -5.18 2.81
CA ILE A 165 -5.59 -5.61 2.43
C ILE A 165 -5.84 -6.97 3.10
N VAL A 166 -6.49 -6.93 4.27
CA VAL A 166 -6.78 -8.13 5.06
C VAL A 166 -8.02 -8.82 4.50
N LYS A 167 -7.89 -10.10 4.12
CA LYS A 167 -9.01 -10.90 3.66
C LYS A 167 -9.81 -11.39 4.87
N TYR A 168 -11.13 -11.54 4.71
CA TYR A 168 -11.98 -11.96 5.82
C TYR A 168 -11.56 -13.32 6.41
N ARG A 169 -11.20 -14.27 5.58
CA ARG A 169 -10.74 -15.61 6.01
C ARG A 169 -9.50 -15.57 6.91
N ASP A 170 -8.62 -14.55 6.75
CA ASP A 170 -7.39 -14.44 7.54
C ASP A 170 -7.63 -13.86 8.94
N ILE A 171 -8.76 -13.15 9.14
CA ILE A 171 -9.06 -12.45 10.39
C ILE A 171 -10.32 -12.96 11.11
N ALA A 172 -11.20 -13.70 10.44
CA ALA A 172 -12.49 -14.13 10.97
C ALA A 172 -12.39 -14.78 12.35
N ALA A 173 -11.47 -15.75 12.51
CA ALA A 173 -11.23 -16.42 13.79
C ALA A 173 -10.65 -15.50 14.87
N GLN A 174 -9.93 -14.44 14.47
CA GLN A 174 -9.30 -13.51 15.39
C GLN A 174 -10.30 -12.49 15.97
N ILE A 175 -11.42 -12.22 15.30
CA ILE A 175 -12.44 -11.27 15.78
C ILE A 175 -12.97 -11.69 17.14
N THR A 176 -13.16 -12.99 17.36
CA THR A 176 -13.71 -13.54 18.61
C THR A 176 -12.68 -14.30 19.45
N GLY A 177 -11.66 -14.87 18.82
CA GLY A 177 -10.72 -15.80 19.46
C GLY A 177 -9.30 -15.27 19.65
N ARG A 178 -9.02 -13.99 19.38
CA ARG A 178 -7.68 -13.42 19.57
C ARG A 178 -7.27 -13.40 21.03
N LYS A 179 -5.96 -13.55 21.25
CA LYS A 179 -5.35 -13.49 22.57
C LYS A 179 -4.37 -12.33 22.61
N GLU A 180 -4.61 -11.42 23.54
CA GLU A 180 -3.69 -10.34 23.86
C GLU A 180 -2.64 -10.84 24.83
N THR A 181 -1.37 -10.63 24.49
CA THR A 181 -0.25 -10.97 25.38
C THR A 181 0.72 -9.79 25.45
N ILE A 182 1.41 -9.63 26.59
CA ILE A 182 2.44 -8.60 26.77
C ILE A 182 3.51 -8.70 25.67
N ARG A 183 3.86 -9.91 25.24
CA ARG A 183 4.83 -10.14 24.17
C ARG A 183 4.34 -9.60 22.82
N LYS A 184 3.06 -9.86 22.45
CA LYS A 184 2.45 -9.31 21.22
C LYS A 184 2.38 -7.80 21.31
N PHE A 185 1.98 -7.25 22.43
CA PHE A 185 1.88 -5.81 22.68
C PHE A 185 3.23 -5.12 22.51
N ALA A 186 4.29 -5.61 23.18
CA ALA A 186 5.64 -5.08 23.05
C ALA A 186 6.18 -5.18 21.61
N ALA A 187 5.97 -6.32 20.94
CA ALA A 187 6.33 -6.48 19.53
C ALA A 187 5.55 -5.52 18.63
N GLY A 188 4.29 -5.24 18.96
CA GLY A 188 3.45 -4.26 18.28
C GLY A 188 3.97 -2.84 18.39
N ILE A 189 4.35 -2.41 19.60
CA ILE A 189 4.98 -1.10 19.84
C ILE A 189 6.26 -0.97 19.03
N MET A 190 7.16 -1.95 19.11
CA MET A 190 8.41 -1.90 18.35
C MET A 190 8.15 -1.79 16.84
N ARG A 191 7.23 -2.59 16.31
CA ARG A 191 6.88 -2.53 14.89
C ARG A 191 6.32 -1.16 14.48
N PHE A 192 5.46 -0.59 15.33
CA PHE A 192 4.91 0.75 15.13
C PHE A 192 6.00 1.82 15.10
N CYS A 193 6.93 1.80 16.05
CA CYS A 193 8.03 2.77 16.11
C CYS A 193 8.95 2.68 14.90
N TRP A 194 9.29 1.48 14.43
CA TRP A 194 10.04 1.30 13.18
C TRP A 194 9.29 1.85 11.97
N GLY A 195 7.98 1.59 11.87
CA GLY A 195 7.13 2.15 10.82
C GLY A 195 7.09 3.68 10.88
N LEU A 196 6.95 4.26 12.08
CA LEU A 196 6.96 5.71 12.29
C LEU A 196 8.28 6.32 11.84
N GLY A 197 9.43 5.71 12.21
CA GLY A 197 10.75 6.16 11.76
C GLY A 197 10.90 6.13 10.23
N LYS A 198 10.48 5.05 9.58
CA LYS A 198 10.45 4.95 8.12
C LYS A 198 9.68 6.10 7.49
N LYS A 199 8.47 6.38 8.02
CA LYS A 199 7.57 7.41 7.52
C LYS A 199 8.11 8.82 7.78
N VAL A 200 8.46 9.13 9.02
CA VAL A 200 8.76 10.51 9.44
C VAL A 200 10.20 10.90 9.11
N LEU A 201 11.17 10.04 9.41
CA LEU A 201 12.58 10.38 9.27
C LEU A 201 13.07 10.20 7.83
N LEU A 202 12.62 9.17 7.12
CA LEU A 202 13.08 8.89 5.76
C LEU A 202 12.09 9.39 4.70
N ALA A 203 10.87 8.86 4.65
CA ALA A 203 9.93 9.15 3.57
C ALA A 203 9.58 10.64 3.47
N ASN A 204 9.27 11.32 4.59
CA ASN A 204 8.94 12.75 4.59
C ASN A 204 10.13 13.62 4.16
N SER A 205 11.36 13.23 4.54
CA SER A 205 12.58 13.95 4.14
C SER A 205 12.83 13.82 2.64
N PHE A 206 12.68 12.63 2.08
CA PHE A 206 12.79 12.40 0.64
C PHE A 206 11.65 13.09 -0.13
N ALA A 207 10.41 13.03 0.38
CA ALA A 207 9.24 13.62 -0.24
C ALA A 207 9.39 15.12 -0.49
N ARG A 208 10.01 15.87 0.45
CA ARG A 208 10.24 17.30 0.31
C ARG A 208 11.04 17.62 -0.95
N VAL A 209 12.16 16.92 -1.14
CA VAL A 209 13.04 17.12 -2.29
C VAL A 209 12.38 16.64 -3.58
N VAL A 210 11.72 15.49 -3.52
CA VAL A 210 11.00 14.92 -4.67
C VAL A 210 9.91 15.86 -5.15
N ASP A 211 9.05 16.33 -4.23
CA ASP A 211 7.93 17.20 -4.61
C ASP A 211 8.41 18.53 -5.20
N GLU A 212 9.52 19.06 -4.70
CA GLU A 212 10.12 20.28 -5.24
C GLU A 212 10.71 20.05 -6.65
N ILE A 213 11.48 18.99 -6.86
CA ILE A 213 12.06 18.64 -8.17
C ILE A 213 10.95 18.40 -9.21
N PHE A 214 9.92 17.64 -8.85
CA PHE A 214 8.82 17.37 -9.77
C PHE A 214 7.91 18.59 -10.01
N LYS A 215 7.80 19.52 -9.05
CA LYS A 215 7.07 20.78 -9.20
C LYS A 215 7.75 21.70 -10.21
N TYR A 216 9.07 21.85 -10.16
CA TYR A 216 9.81 22.66 -11.12
C TYR A 216 9.85 22.05 -12.52
N GLY A 217 9.69 20.73 -12.62
CA GLY A 217 9.62 20.02 -13.89
C GLY A 217 10.97 19.78 -14.56
N PRO A 218 10.98 18.96 -15.62
CA PRO A 218 12.21 18.42 -16.20
C PRO A 218 13.04 19.44 -16.99
N TYR A 219 12.51 20.61 -17.32
CA TYR A 219 13.25 21.64 -18.07
C TYR A 219 14.03 22.58 -17.15
N ALA A 220 13.50 22.89 -15.98
CA ALA A 220 14.14 23.81 -15.03
C ALA A 220 15.22 23.13 -14.18
N VAL A 221 15.11 21.83 -13.96
CA VAL A 221 15.98 21.07 -13.06
C VAL A 221 17.13 20.44 -13.86
N SER A 222 18.36 20.54 -13.35
CA SER A 222 19.54 19.97 -13.99
C SER A 222 19.48 18.43 -14.07
N ARG A 223 20.12 17.85 -15.08
CA ARG A 223 20.20 16.40 -15.31
C ARG A 223 20.54 15.60 -14.05
N LYS A 224 21.54 16.02 -13.29
CA LYS A 224 21.98 15.32 -12.07
C LYS A 224 20.91 15.40 -10.97
N ALA A 225 20.19 16.51 -10.85
CA ALA A 225 19.12 16.65 -9.88
C ALA A 225 17.87 15.85 -10.27
N LEU A 226 17.59 15.67 -11.58
CA LEU A 226 16.52 14.75 -12.04
C LEU A 226 16.80 13.29 -11.63
N TRP A 227 18.06 12.82 -11.76
CA TRP A 227 18.46 11.50 -11.26
C TRP A 227 18.27 11.39 -9.76
N LEU A 228 18.69 12.41 -8.99
CA LEU A 228 18.46 12.43 -7.55
C LEU A 228 16.97 12.34 -7.21
N GLY A 229 16.12 13.15 -7.86
CA GLY A 229 14.67 13.14 -7.64
C GLY A 229 14.05 11.77 -7.89
N ALA A 230 14.43 11.09 -8.96
CA ALA A 230 13.93 9.76 -9.28
C ALA A 230 14.39 8.69 -8.27
N ILE A 231 15.66 8.73 -7.83
CA ILE A 231 16.19 7.84 -6.80
C ILE A 231 15.47 8.09 -5.46
N LEU A 232 15.33 9.35 -5.06
CA LEU A 232 14.61 9.69 -3.83
C LEU A 232 13.14 9.31 -3.89
N TYR A 233 12.49 9.42 -5.05
CA TYR A 233 11.11 8.96 -5.21
C TYR A 233 10.96 7.45 -5.05
N MET A 234 11.89 6.67 -5.62
CA MET A 234 11.94 5.23 -5.42
C MET A 234 12.07 4.86 -3.92
N MET A 235 12.86 5.61 -3.17
CA MET A 235 13.01 5.42 -1.72
C MET A 235 11.78 5.94 -0.95
N GLN A 236 11.25 7.09 -1.33
CA GLN A 236 10.04 7.69 -0.72
C GLN A 236 8.86 6.74 -0.78
N ILE A 237 8.51 6.24 -1.96
CA ILE A 237 7.33 5.37 -2.14
C ILE A 237 7.45 4.08 -1.31
N TYR A 238 8.66 3.53 -1.18
CA TYR A 238 8.90 2.36 -0.35
C TYR A 238 8.77 2.67 1.14
N TYR A 239 9.45 3.71 1.64
CA TYR A 239 9.45 4.02 3.07
C TYR A 239 8.12 4.61 3.54
N ASP A 240 7.43 5.37 2.69
CA ASP A 240 6.11 5.90 3.00
C ASP A 240 5.10 4.76 3.19
N PHE A 241 5.02 3.87 2.23
CA PHE A 241 4.02 2.80 2.26
C PHE A 241 4.42 1.64 3.19
N SER A 242 5.68 1.19 3.18
CA SER A 242 6.11 0.17 4.14
C SER A 242 6.07 0.67 5.58
N GLY A 243 6.34 1.96 5.81
CA GLY A 243 6.22 2.59 7.12
C GLY A 243 4.78 2.58 7.63
N TYR A 244 3.83 2.95 6.77
CA TYR A 244 2.40 2.88 7.11
C TYR A 244 1.96 1.44 7.40
N SER A 245 2.36 0.48 6.55
CA SER A 245 2.05 -0.94 6.75
C SER A 245 2.63 -1.48 8.05
N ASP A 246 3.88 -1.09 8.41
CA ASP A 246 4.50 -1.47 9.67
C ASP A 246 3.76 -0.91 10.88
N MET A 247 3.32 0.37 10.81
CA MET A 247 2.48 0.97 11.85
C MET A 247 1.15 0.24 11.98
N ALA A 248 0.48 -0.08 10.87
CA ALA A 248 -0.78 -0.82 10.85
C ALA A 248 -0.66 -2.22 11.46
N ILE A 249 0.38 -2.98 11.08
CA ILE A 249 0.68 -4.31 11.63
C ILE A 249 1.01 -4.20 13.12
N GLY A 250 1.77 -3.19 13.51
CA GLY A 250 2.10 -2.92 14.90
C GLY A 250 0.86 -2.65 15.75
N LEU A 251 -0.04 -1.78 15.28
CA LEU A 251 -1.32 -1.48 15.92
C LEU A 251 -2.20 -2.73 16.01
N GLY A 252 -2.31 -3.51 14.94
CA GLY A 252 -3.02 -4.79 14.99
C GLY A 252 -2.52 -5.70 16.10
N LYS A 253 -1.18 -5.86 16.23
CA LYS A 253 -0.57 -6.68 17.29
C LYS A 253 -0.84 -6.14 18.69
N MET A 254 -0.89 -4.82 18.87
CA MET A 254 -1.26 -4.21 20.18
C MET A 254 -2.66 -4.61 20.62
N PHE A 255 -3.60 -4.83 19.69
CA PHE A 255 -4.97 -5.29 19.96
C PHE A 255 -5.15 -6.81 19.81
N GLY A 256 -4.05 -7.57 19.70
CA GLY A 256 -4.07 -9.03 19.61
C GLY A 256 -4.26 -9.60 18.20
N PHE A 257 -4.46 -8.75 17.17
CA PHE A 257 -4.59 -9.17 15.77
C PHE A 257 -3.24 -9.38 15.10
N GLU A 258 -3.19 -10.34 14.17
CA GLU A 258 -2.02 -10.61 13.34
C GLU A 258 -2.38 -10.39 11.87
N PHE A 259 -1.82 -9.34 11.29
CA PHE A 259 -1.95 -9.04 9.86
C PHE A 259 -0.78 -9.65 9.08
N GLN A 260 -1.04 -9.92 7.80
CA GLN A 260 -0.02 -10.39 6.88
C GLN A 260 1.02 -9.30 6.59
N GLU A 261 2.26 -9.72 6.32
CA GLU A 261 3.31 -8.81 5.85
C GLU A 261 2.94 -8.24 4.48
N ASN A 262 3.19 -6.94 4.29
CA ASN A 262 2.90 -6.26 3.03
C ASN A 262 4.15 -5.96 2.21
N PHE A 263 5.32 -5.94 2.85
CA PHE A 263 6.63 -5.71 2.24
C PHE A 263 7.68 -6.65 2.81
N ASN A 264 8.53 -7.19 1.92
CA ASN A 264 9.67 -8.02 2.30
C ASN A 264 10.92 -7.63 1.51
N TYR A 265 11.49 -6.45 1.81
CA TYR A 265 12.71 -5.92 1.18
C TYR A 265 12.69 -6.02 -0.36
N PRO A 266 11.72 -5.41 -1.05
CA PRO A 266 11.46 -5.62 -2.48
C PRO A 266 12.63 -5.21 -3.39
N TYR A 267 13.41 -4.21 -2.98
CA TYR A 267 14.58 -3.75 -3.74
C TYR A 267 15.79 -4.68 -3.68
N THR A 268 15.67 -5.83 -3.02
CA THR A 268 16.68 -6.89 -3.06
C THR A 268 16.36 -8.00 -4.07
N ALA A 269 15.24 -7.90 -4.78
CA ALA A 269 14.77 -8.90 -5.72
C ALA A 269 15.70 -9.05 -6.93
N GLY A 270 15.84 -10.27 -7.42
CA GLY A 270 16.63 -10.61 -8.61
C GLY A 270 15.81 -10.71 -9.89
N SER A 271 14.48 -10.56 -9.82
CA SER A 271 13.56 -10.52 -10.96
C SER A 271 12.35 -9.63 -10.65
N VAL A 272 11.66 -9.15 -11.69
CA VAL A 272 10.42 -8.39 -11.52
C VAL A 272 9.32 -9.25 -10.91
N GLN A 273 9.29 -10.55 -11.22
CA GLN A 273 8.39 -11.48 -10.56
C GLN A 273 8.66 -11.56 -9.06
N GLU A 274 9.91 -11.70 -8.64
CA GLU A 274 10.28 -11.71 -7.22
C GLU A 274 9.98 -10.36 -6.55
N PHE A 275 10.19 -9.23 -7.26
CA PHE A 275 9.82 -7.91 -6.75
C PHE A 275 8.33 -7.86 -6.37
N TRP A 276 7.42 -8.32 -7.21
CA TRP A 276 5.99 -8.34 -6.93
C TRP A 276 5.56 -9.34 -5.84
N HIS A 277 6.37 -10.36 -5.58
CA HIS A 277 6.18 -11.23 -4.39
C HIS A 277 6.61 -10.57 -3.08
N ARG A 278 7.40 -9.48 -3.16
CA ARG A 278 7.95 -8.74 -2.01
C ARG A 278 7.35 -7.36 -1.83
N TRP A 279 6.74 -6.80 -2.87
CA TRP A 279 6.09 -5.50 -2.90
C TRP A 279 4.58 -5.63 -2.83
N HIS A 280 3.93 -4.88 -1.89
CA HIS A 280 2.47 -4.84 -1.74
C HIS A 280 1.82 -6.23 -1.80
N ILE A 281 2.33 -7.13 -0.96
CA ILE A 281 2.02 -8.58 -0.97
C ILE A 281 0.51 -8.81 -0.82
N SER A 282 -0.16 -8.01 0.01
CA SER A 282 -1.60 -8.12 0.22
C SER A 282 -2.40 -7.84 -1.05
N LEU A 283 -2.05 -6.80 -1.83
CA LEU A 283 -2.68 -6.49 -3.12
C LEU A 283 -2.39 -7.58 -4.15
N SER A 284 -1.13 -7.98 -4.29
CA SER A 284 -0.71 -9.03 -5.23
C SER A 284 -1.41 -10.36 -4.96
N SER A 285 -1.53 -10.73 -3.67
CA SER A 285 -2.26 -11.94 -3.26
C SER A 285 -3.76 -11.82 -3.48
N TRP A 286 -4.35 -10.60 -3.32
CA TRP A 286 -5.74 -10.35 -3.60
C TRP A 286 -6.05 -10.54 -5.10
N PHE A 287 -5.29 -9.90 -5.99
CA PHE A 287 -5.46 -10.07 -7.43
C PHE A 287 -5.22 -11.50 -7.91
N ARG A 288 -4.24 -12.21 -7.31
CA ARG A 288 -4.02 -13.62 -7.59
C ARG A 288 -5.26 -14.46 -7.24
N ASP A 289 -5.81 -14.31 -6.04
CA ASP A 289 -6.86 -15.19 -5.52
C ASP A 289 -8.24 -14.87 -6.11
N TYR A 290 -8.52 -13.59 -6.39
CA TYR A 290 -9.86 -13.16 -6.82
C TYR A 290 -9.97 -12.81 -8.30
N VAL A 291 -8.85 -12.67 -9.03
CA VAL A 291 -8.84 -12.37 -10.46
C VAL A 291 -8.06 -13.42 -11.25
N TYR A 292 -6.77 -13.60 -10.97
CA TYR A 292 -5.91 -14.46 -11.77
C TYR A 292 -6.34 -15.93 -11.75
N ILE A 293 -6.57 -16.51 -10.57
CA ILE A 293 -7.00 -17.91 -10.42
C ILE A 293 -8.38 -18.14 -11.05
N PRO A 294 -9.42 -17.31 -10.83
CA PRO A 294 -10.72 -17.46 -11.49
C PRO A 294 -10.67 -17.37 -13.01
N LEU A 295 -9.76 -16.58 -13.59
CA LEU A 295 -9.55 -16.53 -15.05
C LEU A 295 -8.87 -17.78 -15.63
N GLY A 296 -8.52 -18.75 -14.77
CA GLY A 296 -7.85 -20.01 -15.13
C GLY A 296 -6.37 -20.06 -14.74
N GLY A 297 -5.80 -18.98 -14.22
CA GLY A 297 -4.41 -18.93 -13.78
C GLY A 297 -3.43 -19.29 -14.92
N ASN A 298 -2.56 -20.26 -14.62
CA ASN A 298 -1.58 -20.81 -15.58
C ASN A 298 -1.98 -22.20 -16.13
N ARG A 299 -3.21 -22.67 -15.86
CA ARG A 299 -3.64 -24.05 -16.17
C ARG A 299 -4.09 -24.25 -17.61
N LYS A 300 -4.43 -23.17 -18.34
CA LYS A 300 -5.02 -23.20 -19.69
C LYS A 300 -4.02 -22.83 -20.80
N GLY A 301 -2.73 -23.12 -20.60
CA GLY A 301 -1.66 -22.85 -21.57
C GLY A 301 -1.06 -21.44 -21.49
N ALA A 302 0.00 -21.21 -22.26
CA ALA A 302 0.81 -19.99 -22.21
C ALA A 302 0.03 -18.73 -22.62
N ALA A 303 -0.72 -18.77 -23.72
CA ALA A 303 -1.49 -17.62 -24.21
C ALA A 303 -2.52 -17.14 -23.19
N CYS A 304 -3.25 -18.07 -22.56
CA CYS A 304 -4.21 -17.72 -21.47
C CYS A 304 -3.48 -17.13 -20.26
N THR A 305 -2.29 -17.65 -19.93
CA THR A 305 -1.48 -17.11 -18.83
C THR A 305 -1.06 -15.67 -19.08
N TYR A 306 -0.57 -15.36 -20.30
CA TYR A 306 -0.13 -14.01 -20.66
C TYR A 306 -1.31 -13.02 -20.68
N ARG A 307 -2.44 -13.43 -21.26
CA ARG A 307 -3.68 -12.65 -21.17
C ARG A 307 -4.08 -12.36 -19.74
N ASN A 308 -4.07 -13.37 -18.85
CA ASN A 308 -4.47 -13.22 -17.46
C ASN A 308 -3.52 -12.28 -16.70
N LEU A 309 -2.21 -12.34 -16.97
CA LEU A 309 -1.22 -11.41 -16.42
C LEU A 309 -1.52 -9.97 -16.86
N LEU A 310 -1.75 -9.74 -18.16
CA LEU A 310 -2.10 -8.41 -18.67
C LEU A 310 -3.38 -7.87 -18.04
N ILE A 311 -4.42 -8.70 -17.92
CA ILE A 311 -5.68 -8.30 -17.26
C ILE A 311 -5.41 -7.90 -15.82
N VAL A 312 -4.68 -8.70 -15.05
CA VAL A 312 -4.36 -8.39 -13.64
C VAL A 312 -3.60 -7.07 -13.54
N PHE A 313 -2.57 -6.86 -14.35
CA PHE A 313 -1.77 -5.65 -14.27
C PHE A 313 -2.48 -4.42 -14.85
N PHE A 314 -3.33 -4.58 -15.84
CA PHE A 314 -4.25 -3.54 -16.30
C PHE A 314 -5.19 -3.09 -15.16
N LEU A 315 -5.83 -4.05 -14.49
CA LEU A 315 -6.72 -3.76 -13.34
C LEU A 315 -5.95 -3.19 -12.15
N THR A 316 -4.71 -3.61 -11.94
CA THR A 316 -3.84 -3.03 -10.90
C THR A 316 -3.53 -1.57 -11.21
N GLY A 317 -3.23 -1.24 -12.47
CA GLY A 317 -3.03 0.15 -12.91
C GLY A 317 -4.30 0.99 -12.71
N MET A 318 -5.44 0.50 -13.16
CA MET A 318 -6.74 1.15 -12.91
C MET A 318 -7.01 1.36 -11.41
N TRP A 319 -6.71 0.37 -10.58
CA TRP A 319 -6.92 0.48 -9.13
C TRP A 319 -6.10 1.62 -8.51
N HIS A 320 -4.92 1.94 -9.04
CA HIS A 320 -4.11 3.05 -8.56
C HIS A 320 -4.67 4.42 -8.96
N GLY A 321 -5.26 4.57 -10.14
CA GLY A 321 -5.81 5.85 -10.56
C GLY A 321 -6.50 5.83 -11.92
N ALA A 322 -7.28 6.89 -12.20
CA ALA A 322 -7.99 7.04 -13.47
C ALA A 322 -7.09 7.50 -14.63
N GLY A 323 -5.89 8.03 -14.32
CA GLY A 323 -4.96 8.53 -15.33
C GLY A 323 -4.36 7.41 -16.19
N ILE A 324 -4.15 7.68 -17.48
CA ILE A 324 -3.60 6.73 -18.44
C ILE A 324 -2.19 6.26 -18.05
N ALA A 325 -1.44 7.10 -17.36
CA ALA A 325 -0.09 6.78 -16.86
C ALA A 325 -0.10 5.57 -15.90
N PHE A 326 -1.13 5.45 -15.04
CA PHE A 326 -1.28 4.31 -14.15
C PHE A 326 -1.59 3.02 -14.89
N ILE A 327 -2.44 3.10 -15.93
CA ILE A 327 -2.77 1.95 -16.78
C ILE A 327 -1.51 1.46 -17.50
N LEU A 328 -0.74 2.39 -18.09
CA LEU A 328 0.51 2.08 -18.77
C LEU A 328 1.56 1.54 -17.81
N TRP A 329 1.64 2.06 -16.58
CA TRP A 329 2.50 1.53 -15.53
C TRP A 329 2.14 0.07 -15.18
N GLY A 330 0.86 -0.23 -15.05
CA GLY A 330 0.43 -1.61 -14.85
C GLY A 330 0.82 -2.51 -16.02
N LEU A 331 0.50 -2.14 -17.25
CA LEU A 331 0.84 -2.90 -18.45
C LEU A 331 2.37 -3.06 -18.62
N TYR A 332 3.15 -2.03 -18.29
CA TYR A 332 4.62 -2.07 -18.27
C TYR A 332 5.13 -3.23 -17.40
N HIS A 333 4.66 -3.33 -16.15
CA HIS A 333 5.04 -4.43 -15.27
C HIS A 333 4.50 -5.79 -15.74
N GLY A 334 3.30 -5.82 -16.30
CA GLY A 334 2.73 -7.03 -16.91
C GLY A 334 3.59 -7.57 -18.07
N LEU A 335 4.12 -6.66 -18.90
CA LEU A 335 5.03 -7.03 -20.00
C LEU A 335 6.36 -7.61 -19.49
N PHE A 336 6.97 -7.03 -18.45
CA PHE A 336 8.19 -7.59 -17.85
C PHE A 336 7.97 -9.00 -17.30
N LEU A 337 6.84 -9.26 -16.64
CA LEU A 337 6.50 -10.61 -16.16
C LEU A 337 6.33 -11.62 -17.30
N ILE A 338 5.75 -11.18 -18.42
CA ILE A 338 5.64 -12.03 -19.62
C ILE A 338 7.02 -12.30 -20.20
N LEU A 339 7.88 -11.28 -20.36
CA LEU A 339 9.25 -11.41 -20.86
C LEU A 339 10.08 -12.37 -19.99
N GLU A 340 9.99 -12.24 -18.66
CA GLU A 340 10.65 -13.17 -17.74
C GLU A 340 10.14 -14.60 -17.95
N ARG A 341 8.83 -14.77 -18.08
CA ARG A 341 8.23 -16.10 -18.24
C ARG A 341 8.54 -16.74 -19.58
N VAL A 342 8.64 -15.97 -20.67
CA VAL A 342 8.92 -16.50 -22.02
C VAL A 342 10.36 -16.96 -22.15
N TRP A 343 11.32 -16.15 -21.73
CA TRP A 343 12.73 -16.45 -21.98
C TRP A 343 13.73 -15.82 -21.00
N LEU A 344 13.46 -14.62 -20.50
CA LEU A 344 14.43 -13.83 -19.73
C LEU A 344 14.70 -14.46 -18.37
N GLY A 345 13.68 -15.00 -17.69
CA GLY A 345 13.82 -15.62 -16.36
C GLY A 345 14.85 -16.74 -16.34
N LYS A 346 14.75 -17.68 -17.31
CA LYS A 346 15.73 -18.77 -17.46
C LYS A 346 17.16 -18.29 -17.75
N LYS A 347 17.32 -17.12 -18.36
CA LYS A 347 18.64 -16.50 -18.58
C LYS A 347 19.16 -15.86 -17.31
N LEU A 348 18.29 -15.12 -16.58
CA LEU A 348 18.65 -14.48 -15.32
C LEU A 348 19.09 -15.49 -14.25
N GLU A 349 18.47 -16.66 -14.18
CA GLU A 349 18.86 -17.75 -13.27
C GLU A 349 20.29 -18.27 -13.51
N LYS A 350 20.82 -18.14 -14.74
CA LYS A 350 22.17 -18.58 -15.11
C LYS A 350 23.23 -17.48 -14.90
N LEU A 351 22.83 -16.25 -14.67
CA LEU A 351 23.72 -15.11 -14.51
C LEU A 351 24.02 -14.84 -13.04
N PRO A 352 25.14 -14.17 -12.72
CA PRO A 352 25.40 -13.71 -11.36
C PRO A 352 24.21 -12.90 -10.80
N GLY A 353 23.85 -13.12 -9.55
CA GLY A 353 22.68 -12.48 -8.93
C GLY A 353 22.67 -10.95 -9.00
N ILE A 354 23.85 -10.31 -9.11
CA ILE A 354 23.99 -8.87 -9.29
C ILE A 354 23.38 -8.40 -10.63
N VAL A 355 23.42 -9.21 -11.67
CA VAL A 355 22.84 -8.88 -12.99
C VAL A 355 21.31 -8.89 -12.90
N GLY A 356 20.74 -9.94 -12.29
CA GLY A 356 19.29 -10.00 -12.05
C GLY A 356 18.81 -8.86 -11.16
N TRP A 357 19.57 -8.54 -10.11
CA TRP A 357 19.28 -7.40 -9.26
C TRP A 357 19.31 -6.06 -10.03
N GLY A 358 20.36 -5.81 -10.81
CA GLY A 358 20.52 -4.59 -11.61
C GLY A 358 19.38 -4.43 -12.64
N TYR A 359 19.03 -5.52 -13.34
CA TYR A 359 17.87 -5.55 -14.25
C TYR A 359 16.57 -5.17 -13.52
N THR A 360 16.30 -5.82 -12.38
CA THR A 360 15.06 -5.59 -11.62
C THR A 360 14.97 -4.17 -11.10
N VAL A 361 16.05 -3.68 -10.48
CA VAL A 361 16.10 -2.31 -9.96
C VAL A 361 15.89 -1.29 -11.08
N THR A 362 16.50 -1.50 -12.25
CA THR A 362 16.34 -0.61 -13.41
C THR A 362 14.89 -0.63 -13.93
N ALA A 363 14.30 -1.81 -14.11
CA ALA A 363 12.91 -1.92 -14.54
C ALA A 363 11.95 -1.23 -13.55
N VAL A 364 12.12 -1.47 -12.27
CA VAL A 364 11.29 -0.86 -11.22
C VAL A 364 11.51 0.64 -11.13
N PHE A 365 12.74 1.13 -11.26
CA PHE A 365 13.09 2.55 -11.24
C PHE A 365 12.35 3.34 -12.32
N PHE A 366 12.41 2.91 -13.58
CA PHE A 366 11.66 3.56 -14.65
C PHE A 366 10.14 3.40 -14.49
N GLY A 367 9.69 2.26 -13.95
CA GLY A 367 8.30 2.08 -13.55
C GLY A 367 7.84 3.14 -12.55
N TRP A 368 8.65 3.49 -11.55
CA TRP A 368 8.31 4.53 -10.58
C TRP A 368 8.28 5.94 -11.19
N ILE A 369 9.16 6.25 -12.14
CA ILE A 369 9.09 7.54 -12.86
C ILE A 369 7.77 7.63 -13.64
N LEU A 370 7.36 6.55 -14.32
CA LEU A 370 6.07 6.49 -15.02
C LEU A 370 4.88 6.64 -14.05
N PHE A 371 4.95 6.00 -12.88
CA PHE A 371 3.91 6.09 -11.84
C PHE A 371 3.77 7.51 -11.28
N ARG A 372 4.87 8.29 -11.21
CA ARG A 372 4.88 9.67 -10.70
C ARG A 372 4.47 10.70 -11.75
N ALA A 373 4.67 10.39 -13.02
CA ALA A 373 4.37 11.29 -14.11
C ALA A 373 2.85 11.49 -14.27
N GLU A 374 2.42 12.76 -14.40
CA GLU A 374 1.01 13.10 -14.59
C GLU A 374 0.49 12.62 -15.94
N ASN A 375 1.36 12.60 -16.95
CA ASN A 375 1.06 12.12 -18.28
C ASN A 375 2.28 11.48 -18.95
N ILE A 376 2.03 10.78 -20.06
CA ILE A 376 3.06 10.01 -20.77
C ILE A 376 4.12 10.90 -21.43
N SER A 377 3.74 12.09 -21.91
CA SER A 377 4.67 13.04 -22.50
C SER A 377 5.68 13.54 -21.48
N LEU A 378 5.19 13.86 -20.27
CA LEU A 378 6.04 14.28 -19.16
C LEU A 378 7.01 13.16 -18.74
N PHE A 379 6.56 11.89 -18.71
CA PHE A 379 7.43 10.74 -18.47
C PHE A 379 8.60 10.68 -19.46
N PHE A 380 8.32 10.75 -20.76
CA PHE A 380 9.38 10.72 -21.78
C PHE A 380 10.30 11.92 -21.68
N THR A 381 9.78 13.09 -21.35
CA THR A 381 10.58 14.30 -21.15
C THR A 381 11.52 14.16 -19.94
N TYR A 382 11.02 13.63 -18.80
CA TYR A 382 11.88 13.34 -17.65
C TYR A 382 12.99 12.36 -18.01
N VAL A 383 12.64 11.23 -18.64
CA VAL A 383 13.62 10.22 -19.04
C VAL A 383 14.65 10.80 -20.01
N ARG A 384 14.22 11.53 -21.06
CA ARG A 384 15.12 12.17 -22.00
C ARG A 384 16.10 13.11 -21.30
N ASN A 385 15.59 14.00 -20.44
CA ASN A 385 16.38 15.02 -19.78
C ASN A 385 17.31 14.48 -18.67
N MET A 386 17.08 13.24 -18.21
CA MET A 386 18.03 12.51 -17.37
C MET A 386 19.30 12.08 -18.13
N PHE A 387 19.22 11.89 -19.44
CA PHE A 387 20.35 11.42 -20.26
C PHE A 387 20.94 12.51 -21.17
N VAL A 388 20.11 13.41 -21.69
CA VAL A 388 20.54 14.49 -22.59
C VAL A 388 20.81 15.76 -21.80
N ALA A 389 21.91 16.45 -22.11
CA ALA A 389 22.21 17.76 -21.52
C ALA A 389 21.15 18.78 -21.97
N HIS A 390 20.66 19.58 -21.02
CA HIS A 390 19.70 20.65 -21.23
C HIS A 390 20.01 21.82 -20.28
N GLY A 391 19.40 22.98 -20.50
CA GLY A 391 19.67 24.22 -19.79
C GLY A 391 19.07 24.36 -18.39
N GLY A 392 18.80 23.25 -17.69
CA GLY A 392 18.24 23.31 -16.33
C GLY A 392 19.17 24.02 -15.33
N THR A 393 18.64 25.07 -14.69
CA THR A 393 19.39 25.95 -13.79
C THR A 393 19.41 25.52 -12.34
N ILE A 394 18.45 24.70 -11.94
CA ILE A 394 18.36 24.18 -10.55
C ILE A 394 19.32 23.01 -10.41
N LEU A 395 20.40 23.23 -9.67
CA LEU A 395 21.52 22.31 -9.57
C LEU A 395 21.32 21.24 -8.48
N LEU A 396 22.08 20.15 -8.58
CA LEU A 396 22.12 19.09 -7.57
C LEU A 396 22.47 19.60 -6.17
N SER A 397 23.37 20.58 -6.07
CA SER A 397 23.82 21.17 -4.81
C SER A 397 22.71 21.85 -4.01
N ALA A 398 21.61 22.23 -4.66
CA ALA A 398 20.45 22.79 -3.96
C ALA A 398 19.74 21.76 -3.05
N TYR A 399 19.93 20.47 -3.31
CA TYR A 399 19.18 19.38 -2.65
C TYR A 399 20.06 18.38 -1.91
N LEU A 400 21.36 18.32 -2.22
CA LEU A 400 22.29 17.31 -1.69
C LEU A 400 23.21 17.92 -0.65
N ASP A 401 22.72 18.09 0.56
CA ASP A 401 23.50 18.43 1.74
C ASP A 401 23.98 17.17 2.49
N SER A 402 24.82 17.35 3.52
CA SER A 402 25.37 16.26 4.34
C SER A 402 24.27 15.44 5.03
N LYS A 403 23.16 16.08 5.42
CA LYS A 403 22.02 15.42 6.03
C LYS A 403 21.32 14.52 5.01
N MET A 404 21.08 15.01 3.79
CA MET A 404 20.44 14.22 2.74
C MET A 404 21.31 13.04 2.33
N ILE A 405 22.63 13.21 2.22
CA ILE A 405 23.58 12.12 1.95
C ILE A 405 23.46 11.05 3.05
N PHE A 406 23.49 11.47 4.32
CA PHE A 406 23.32 10.55 5.45
C PHE A 406 21.99 9.77 5.36
N LEU A 407 20.88 10.46 5.09
CA LEU A 407 19.57 9.82 4.97
C LEU A 407 19.50 8.85 3.80
N ILE A 408 20.13 9.16 2.66
CA ILE A 408 20.24 8.26 1.51
C ILE A 408 21.00 6.98 1.90
N VAL A 409 22.16 7.13 2.55
CA VAL A 409 22.96 5.98 3.00
C VAL A 409 22.16 5.10 3.96
N VAL A 410 21.53 5.70 4.98
CA VAL A 410 20.67 4.98 5.92
C VAL A 410 19.53 4.29 5.16
N GLY A 411 18.87 5.01 4.26
CA GLY A 411 17.78 4.46 3.44
C GLY A 411 18.22 3.26 2.61
N VAL A 412 19.35 3.33 1.92
CA VAL A 412 19.87 2.18 1.13
C VAL A 412 20.18 0.99 2.03
N LEU A 413 20.85 1.21 3.18
CA LEU A 413 21.19 0.15 4.11
C LEU A 413 19.94 -0.58 4.65
N PHE A 414 18.91 0.17 5.05
CA PHE A 414 17.67 -0.42 5.59
C PHE A 414 16.69 -0.90 4.51
N ALA A 415 16.90 -0.57 3.23
CA ALA A 415 16.09 -1.11 2.12
C ALA A 415 16.32 -2.62 1.84
N GLY A 416 17.21 -3.28 2.61
CA GLY A 416 17.44 -4.72 2.55
C GLY A 416 18.90 -5.14 2.61
N VAL A 417 19.87 -4.22 2.52
CA VAL A 417 21.31 -4.56 2.58
C VAL A 417 21.64 -5.16 3.96
N LEU A 418 21.26 -4.46 5.02
CA LEU A 418 21.48 -4.96 6.40
C LEU A 418 20.74 -6.28 6.65
N GLN A 419 19.55 -6.47 6.09
CA GLN A 419 18.80 -7.71 6.22
C GLN A 419 19.54 -8.88 5.56
N LYS A 420 20.07 -8.70 4.36
CA LYS A 420 20.89 -9.74 3.69
C LYS A 420 22.14 -10.09 4.48
N ILE A 421 22.83 -9.08 5.02
CA ILE A 421 24.00 -9.30 5.89
C ILE A 421 23.60 -10.09 7.14
N TYR A 422 22.53 -9.65 7.81
CA TYR A 422 22.03 -10.31 9.01
C TYR A 422 21.64 -11.78 8.76
N GLU A 423 20.93 -12.08 7.67
CA GLU A 423 20.55 -13.45 7.30
C GLU A 423 21.79 -14.32 7.02
N LYS A 424 22.78 -13.78 6.29
CA LYS A 424 24.04 -14.46 6.03
C LYS A 424 24.80 -14.79 7.31
N VAL A 425 24.93 -13.82 8.23
CA VAL A 425 25.61 -14.02 9.52
C VAL A 425 24.85 -15.01 10.39
N ARG A 426 23.51 -14.93 10.42
CA ARG A 426 22.66 -15.85 11.17
C ARG A 426 22.82 -17.30 10.71
N VAL A 427 22.86 -17.53 9.41
CA VAL A 427 23.09 -18.88 8.84
C VAL A 427 24.47 -19.41 9.28
N HIS A 428 25.52 -18.58 9.24
CA HIS A 428 26.88 -18.99 9.67
C HIS A 428 27.01 -19.18 11.17
N SER A 429 26.08 -18.66 11.98
CA SER A 429 26.08 -18.81 13.44
C SER A 429 25.24 -19.97 13.96
N ASP A 430 24.84 -20.93 13.10
CA ASP A 430 23.95 -22.06 13.43
C ASP A 430 22.67 -21.65 14.17
N GLY A 431 22.12 -20.48 13.84
CA GLY A 431 20.90 -19.98 14.46
C GLY A 431 21.06 -19.43 15.89
N LYS A 432 22.26 -19.29 16.42
CA LYS A 432 22.53 -18.69 17.74
C LYS A 432 22.07 -17.23 17.81
N ILE A 433 22.01 -16.53 16.68
CA ILE A 433 21.47 -15.18 16.60
C ILE A 433 19.93 -15.23 16.59
N PRO A 434 19.26 -14.47 17.47
CA PRO A 434 17.80 -14.48 17.57
C PRO A 434 17.11 -14.15 16.25
N ALA A 435 15.97 -14.79 15.98
CA ALA A 435 15.16 -14.44 14.81
C ALA A 435 14.73 -12.97 14.84
N ASN A 436 14.52 -12.37 13.67
CA ASN A 436 13.93 -11.04 13.58
C ASN A 436 12.56 -11.01 14.29
N GLY A 437 12.31 -9.91 15.03
CA GLY A 437 11.04 -9.71 15.77
C GLY A 437 11.10 -10.12 17.25
N ILE A 438 12.20 -10.73 17.75
CA ILE A 438 12.36 -10.98 19.18
C ILE A 438 12.63 -9.64 19.90
N VAL A 439 11.89 -9.42 20.98
CA VAL A 439 12.09 -8.24 21.86
C VAL A 439 13.40 -8.39 22.62
N THR A 440 14.35 -7.50 22.37
CA THR A 440 15.63 -7.44 23.07
C THR A 440 15.89 -6.02 23.56
N VAL A 441 16.66 -5.86 24.63
CA VAL A 441 16.98 -4.54 25.21
C VAL A 441 17.57 -3.56 24.18
N PRO A 442 18.57 -3.92 23.35
CA PRO A 442 19.09 -3.01 22.34
C PRO A 442 18.03 -2.57 21.31
N ARG A 443 17.12 -3.46 20.94
CA ARG A 443 16.01 -3.12 20.02
C ARG A 443 15.00 -2.18 20.68
N MET A 444 14.73 -2.33 21.96
CA MET A 444 13.87 -1.42 22.72
C MET A 444 14.49 -0.02 22.79
N ILE A 445 15.78 0.07 23.09
CA ILE A 445 16.50 1.36 23.12
C ILE A 445 16.45 2.02 21.73
N ALA A 446 16.76 1.27 20.66
CA ALA A 446 16.68 1.78 19.30
C ALA A 446 15.28 2.30 18.96
N CYS A 447 14.22 1.58 19.36
CA CYS A 447 12.83 2.01 19.17
C CYS A 447 12.52 3.31 19.92
N LEU A 448 12.97 3.45 21.16
CA LEU A 448 12.79 4.69 21.93
C LEU A 448 13.50 5.87 21.25
N VAL A 449 14.73 5.69 20.80
CA VAL A 449 15.48 6.73 20.07
C VAL A 449 14.74 7.11 18.79
N ILE A 450 14.31 6.14 17.97
CA ILE A 450 13.58 6.38 16.72
C ILE A 450 12.25 7.11 17.01
N PHE A 451 11.53 6.70 18.05
CA PHE A 451 10.27 7.34 18.45
C PHE A 451 10.49 8.82 18.77
N TRP A 452 11.44 9.14 19.65
CA TRP A 452 11.70 10.53 20.05
C TRP A 452 12.26 11.39 18.92
N LEU A 453 13.12 10.84 18.06
CA LEU A 453 13.57 11.53 16.84
C LEU A 453 12.39 11.80 15.90
N SER A 454 11.47 10.86 15.77
CA SER A 454 10.26 11.05 14.94
C SER A 454 9.35 12.11 15.54
N VAL A 455 9.12 12.11 16.85
CA VAL A 455 8.35 13.16 17.55
C VAL A 455 8.99 14.53 17.34
N ALA A 456 10.31 14.64 17.56
CA ALA A 456 11.02 15.90 17.33
C ALA A 456 10.90 16.39 15.87
N ALA A 457 10.97 15.48 14.90
CA ALA A 457 10.79 15.82 13.50
C ALA A 457 9.35 16.28 13.18
N LEU A 458 8.34 15.67 13.81
CA LEU A 458 6.92 16.06 13.63
C LEU A 458 6.61 17.42 14.26
N VAL A 459 7.21 17.74 15.40
CA VAL A 459 7.06 19.06 16.03
C VAL A 459 7.70 20.17 15.19
N ASN A 460 8.87 19.90 14.66
CA ASN A 460 9.61 20.89 13.85
C ASN A 460 9.07 21.08 12.43
N ASN A 461 8.20 20.17 11.95
CA ASN A 461 7.78 20.17 10.55
C ASN A 461 6.37 19.66 10.37
N SER A 462 5.47 20.52 9.87
CA SER A 462 4.10 20.17 9.53
C SER A 462 3.96 19.39 8.21
N TYR A 463 5.04 19.32 7.38
CA TYR A 463 5.02 18.61 6.10
C TYR A 463 5.02 17.10 6.32
N ASN A 464 3.86 16.49 6.16
CA ASN A 464 3.63 15.06 6.39
C ASN A 464 2.73 14.46 5.28
N PRO A 465 3.20 14.48 4.02
CA PRO A 465 2.43 13.94 2.91
C PRO A 465 2.29 12.44 3.05
N PHE A 466 1.18 11.90 2.54
CA PHE A 466 1.01 10.47 2.39
C PHE A 466 0.69 10.16 0.93
N ILE A 467 1.51 9.31 0.32
CA ILE A 467 1.48 9.10 -1.13
C ILE A 467 0.12 8.58 -1.62
N TYR A 468 -0.57 7.75 -0.82
CA TYR A 468 -1.89 7.20 -1.15
C TYR A 468 -3.05 8.20 -1.09
N PHE A 469 -2.85 9.40 -0.57
CA PHE A 469 -3.87 10.47 -0.65
C PHE A 469 -3.85 11.20 -2.00
N ARG A 470 -2.90 10.85 -2.88
CA ARG A 470 -2.80 11.41 -4.22
C ARG A 470 -3.47 10.56 -5.31
N PHE A 471 -3.94 9.35 -4.96
CA PHE A 471 -4.46 8.36 -5.93
C PHE A 471 -5.92 8.02 -5.67
#